data_c0d714641855fd906f41d828cbb5c1c0
#
_entry.id   c0d714641855fd906f41d828cbb5c1c0
#
_cell.length_a   1.000
_cell.length_b   1.000
_cell.length_c   1.000
_cell.angle_alpha   90.00
_cell.angle_beta   90.00
_cell.angle_gamma   90.00
#
_symmetry.space_group_name_H-M   'P 1'
#
loop_
_entity.id
_entity.type
_entity.pdbx_description
1 polymer ?
#
loop_
_entity_poly.entity_id
_entity_poly.type
_entity_poly.pdbx_seq_one_letter_code
_entity_poly.pdbx_strand_id
1 'polypeptide(L)'
;MIITAMGRWNPAPGRLLEWHPTSAARASAEAAPVDSTPASFLQEDHLKAAWAAHERGDLHTAYTGVATEIDGDVDTDAMSRALAAYVLRHEGLRCWFEVEGNDVVRRLAPPEVAAFEVTDAGETMDDDEFQRYVRGRFSSEATADVWPGFVVGVVARPGSFTLYYGADHAFTDGGSQALVISELADLYALETGADVPAPAEAGSHLTYAADERARAATFTADSPEIAAWRDIFTRHDGRMPRFPLDLGLAPGEKAPVRIVERHLLSKEPTAAFDAACKAAGARMSSGIFAAVGITDFELAGTTDYFGITVLSTRHHGDYGQSQGWFVNFAPVAFEVAGNDRFSDVAAAAHRGFEQAKQIAEAPVHAVLGALAADGTLGSELAVSPNMLSYIDFRWFPGVGRDADTRAEHFTGEGSTSNASMWINRDGEHLYLVAQTPDTDVAAAAVKRYHDHLAHVLETIARDGDYSLTPGDLVQEAAGAGHLDH
;
A
#
# COMPACT_ATOMS: atom_id res chain seq x y z
N MET A 1 -14.86 -0.60 -2.06
CA MET A 1 -13.51 -0.15 -2.51
C MET A 1 -12.72 -1.38 -2.93
N ILE A 2 -12.15 -1.41 -4.12
CA ILE A 2 -11.44 -2.56 -4.69
C ILE A 2 -10.01 -2.12 -5.00
N ILE A 3 -9.01 -2.95 -4.67
CA ILE A 3 -7.63 -2.74 -5.13
C ILE A 3 -7.39 -3.67 -6.30
N THR A 4 -6.95 -3.13 -7.43
CA THR A 4 -6.75 -3.88 -8.68
C THR A 4 -5.43 -3.51 -9.37
N ALA A 5 -5.06 -4.24 -10.41
CA ALA A 5 -3.99 -3.84 -11.31
C ALA A 5 -4.45 -2.68 -12.20
N MET A 6 -3.56 -1.72 -12.47
CA MET A 6 -3.84 -0.65 -13.44
C MET A 6 -4.36 -1.20 -14.78
N GLY A 7 -3.81 -2.31 -15.25
CA GLY A 7 -4.22 -2.98 -16.48
C GLY A 7 -5.62 -3.60 -16.48
N ARG A 8 -6.33 -3.57 -15.36
CA ARG A 8 -7.72 -4.05 -15.25
C ARG A 8 -8.72 -2.92 -15.06
N TRP A 9 -8.24 -1.72 -14.75
CA TRP A 9 -9.11 -0.57 -14.62
C TRP A 9 -9.56 -0.08 -16.01
N ASN A 10 -10.84 -0.12 -16.25
CA ASN A 10 -11.43 0.17 -17.55
C ASN A 10 -12.78 0.90 -17.39
N PRO A 11 -12.75 2.24 -17.31
CA PRO A 11 -13.96 3.02 -17.19
C PRO A 11 -14.81 2.95 -18.45
N ALA A 12 -16.12 3.15 -18.31
CA ALA A 12 -17.01 3.26 -19.47
C ALA A 12 -16.53 4.40 -20.41
N PRO A 13 -16.60 4.22 -21.74
CA PRO A 13 -16.10 5.19 -22.71
C PRO A 13 -16.78 6.56 -22.58
N GLY A 14 -16.04 7.62 -22.89
CA GLY A 14 -16.51 9.00 -22.85
C GLY A 14 -15.46 10.00 -23.30
N ARG A 15 -15.70 11.27 -23.07
CA ARG A 15 -14.77 12.35 -23.39
C ARG A 15 -13.72 12.49 -22.33
N LEU A 16 -12.45 12.44 -22.69
CA LEU A 16 -11.31 12.53 -21.78
C LEU A 16 -10.93 14.00 -21.56
N LEU A 17 -11.08 14.46 -20.31
CA LEU A 17 -10.70 15.80 -19.86
C LEU A 17 -9.61 15.67 -18.80
N GLU A 18 -8.58 16.50 -18.90
CA GLU A 18 -7.37 16.42 -18.06
C GLU A 18 -7.01 17.77 -17.50
N TRP A 19 -6.62 17.79 -16.22
CA TRP A 19 -6.17 19.00 -15.55
C TRP A 19 -4.65 19.06 -15.54
N HIS A 20 -4.14 20.17 -16.05
CA HIS A 20 -2.72 20.49 -16.05
C HIS A 20 -2.48 21.82 -15.33
N PRO A 21 -1.30 22.02 -14.70
CA PRO A 21 -0.95 23.33 -14.20
C PRO A 21 -0.95 24.37 -15.32
N THR A 22 -1.42 25.57 -15.03
CA THR A 22 -1.23 26.69 -15.97
C THR A 22 0.25 26.96 -16.24
N SER A 23 0.57 27.60 -17.35
CA SER A 23 1.97 27.96 -17.68
C SER A 23 2.63 28.82 -16.57
N ALA A 24 1.86 29.71 -15.93
CA ALA A 24 2.35 30.51 -14.81
C ALA A 24 2.62 29.65 -13.57
N ALA A 25 1.76 28.69 -13.28
CA ALA A 25 1.95 27.74 -12.18
C ALA A 25 3.21 26.88 -12.39
N ARG A 26 3.44 26.37 -13.60
CA ARG A 26 4.65 25.59 -13.95
C ARG A 26 5.91 26.44 -13.73
N ALA A 27 5.96 27.64 -14.28
CA ALA A 27 7.11 28.54 -14.11
C ALA A 27 7.38 28.89 -12.65
N SER A 28 6.33 29.05 -11.83
CA SER A 28 6.44 29.30 -10.40
C SER A 28 6.97 28.07 -9.66
N ALA A 29 6.55 26.86 -10.03
CA ALA A 29 7.05 25.63 -9.46
C ALA A 29 8.51 25.36 -9.81
N GLU A 30 8.92 25.59 -11.06
CA GLU A 30 10.32 25.48 -11.50
C GLU A 30 11.25 26.45 -10.75
N ALA A 31 10.74 27.62 -10.39
CA ALA A 31 11.47 28.63 -9.62
C ALA A 31 11.37 28.42 -8.09
N ALA A 32 10.74 27.34 -7.64
CA ALA A 32 10.52 27.09 -6.22
C ALA A 32 11.83 27.03 -5.43
N PRO A 33 11.91 27.70 -4.25
CA PRO A 33 13.10 27.65 -3.41
C PRO A 33 13.32 26.25 -2.84
N VAL A 34 14.56 25.96 -2.49
CA VAL A 34 14.92 24.80 -1.67
C VAL A 34 14.25 24.95 -0.30
N ASP A 35 13.57 23.90 0.13
CA ASP A 35 13.04 23.77 1.48
C ASP A 35 14.00 22.95 2.34
N SER A 36 14.29 23.43 3.54
CA SER A 36 15.27 22.80 4.44
C SER A 36 14.73 21.59 5.18
N THR A 37 13.42 21.31 5.10
CA THR A 37 12.81 20.14 5.73
C THR A 37 13.26 18.87 4.98
N PRO A 38 13.87 17.90 5.65
CA PRO A 38 14.31 16.67 4.99
C PRO A 38 13.11 15.87 4.45
N ALA A 39 13.33 15.09 3.42
CA ALA A 39 12.38 14.04 3.03
C ALA A 39 12.19 13.06 4.21
N SER A 40 11.01 12.44 4.34
CA SER A 40 10.88 11.29 5.25
C SER A 40 11.80 10.17 4.80
N PHE A 41 12.08 9.21 5.66
CA PHE A 41 13.00 8.12 5.29
C PHE A 41 12.50 7.33 4.08
N LEU A 42 11.21 6.97 4.08
CA LEU A 42 10.62 6.24 2.96
C LEU A 42 10.60 7.05 1.66
N GLN A 43 10.35 8.36 1.75
CA GLN A 43 10.49 9.23 0.58
C GLN A 43 11.92 9.22 0.05
N GLU A 44 12.92 9.35 0.94
CA GLU A 44 14.32 9.39 0.54
C GLU A 44 14.76 8.11 -0.18
N ASP A 45 14.42 6.93 0.38
CA ASP A 45 14.74 5.64 -0.24
C ASP A 45 14.05 5.47 -1.58
N HIS A 46 12.77 5.82 -1.66
CA HIS A 46 11.99 5.76 -2.88
C HIS A 46 12.55 6.66 -3.97
N LEU A 47 12.86 7.92 -3.64
CA LEU A 47 13.40 8.90 -4.58
C LEU A 47 14.77 8.47 -5.14
N LYS A 48 15.65 7.96 -4.27
CA LYS A 48 16.95 7.40 -4.71
C LYS A 48 16.78 6.19 -5.62
N ALA A 49 15.82 5.30 -5.28
CA ALA A 49 15.54 4.13 -6.10
C ALA A 49 14.92 4.49 -7.46
N ALA A 50 13.97 5.44 -7.47
CA ALA A 50 13.34 5.95 -8.70
C ALA A 50 14.35 6.66 -9.60
N TRP A 51 15.20 7.51 -9.01
CA TRP A 51 16.29 8.16 -9.75
C TRP A 51 17.25 7.16 -10.39
N ALA A 52 17.73 6.18 -9.61
CA ALA A 52 18.60 5.12 -10.14
C ALA A 52 17.92 4.27 -11.23
N ALA A 53 16.61 4.06 -11.16
CA ALA A 53 15.84 3.40 -12.21
C ALA A 53 15.75 4.26 -13.48
N HIS A 54 15.50 5.56 -13.32
CA HIS A 54 15.47 6.52 -14.43
C HIS A 54 16.82 6.58 -15.17
N GLU A 55 17.96 6.61 -14.44
CA GLU A 55 19.30 6.59 -15.05
C GLU A 55 19.59 5.33 -15.88
N ARG A 56 18.94 4.21 -15.55
CA ARG A 56 19.01 2.96 -16.35
C ARG A 56 18.05 2.95 -17.54
N GLY A 57 17.16 3.95 -17.65
CA GLY A 57 16.11 4.01 -18.67
C GLY A 57 14.89 3.15 -18.34
N ASP A 58 14.71 2.75 -17.08
CA ASP A 58 13.54 2.02 -16.65
C ASP A 58 12.31 2.96 -16.62
N LEU A 59 11.13 2.41 -16.95
CA LEU A 59 9.87 3.15 -16.79
C LEU A 59 9.56 3.35 -15.32
N HIS A 60 9.07 4.54 -14.97
CA HIS A 60 8.53 4.81 -13.65
C HIS A 60 7.23 4.01 -13.43
N THR A 61 7.22 3.16 -12.42
CA THR A 61 6.07 2.31 -12.05
C THR A 61 5.67 2.45 -10.59
N ALA A 62 6.38 3.28 -9.83
CA ALA A 62 6.15 3.47 -8.41
C ALA A 62 5.14 4.61 -8.15
N TYR A 63 4.00 4.52 -8.80
CA TYR A 63 2.82 5.36 -8.59
C TYR A 63 1.65 4.54 -8.05
N THR A 64 0.74 5.22 -7.39
CA THR A 64 -0.56 4.66 -7.01
C THR A 64 -1.66 5.56 -7.53
N GLY A 65 -2.79 4.99 -7.85
CA GLY A 65 -3.92 5.72 -8.39
C GLY A 65 -5.25 5.23 -7.83
N VAL A 66 -6.26 6.04 -8.04
CA VAL A 66 -7.62 5.77 -7.63
C VAL A 66 -8.59 6.39 -8.62
N ALA A 67 -9.69 5.71 -8.88
CA ALA A 67 -10.77 6.23 -9.71
C ALA A 67 -12.12 5.98 -9.06
N THR A 68 -13.11 6.82 -9.38
CA THR A 68 -14.50 6.62 -8.95
C THR A 68 -15.46 7.22 -9.96
N GLU A 69 -16.68 6.70 -9.97
CA GLU A 69 -17.81 7.23 -10.74
C GLU A 69 -18.56 8.28 -9.92
N ILE A 70 -18.82 9.45 -10.50
CA ILE A 70 -19.61 10.54 -9.92
C ILE A 70 -20.82 10.81 -10.82
N ASP A 71 -22.00 10.91 -10.23
CA ASP A 71 -23.24 11.20 -10.96
C ASP A 71 -23.33 12.70 -11.31
N GLY A 72 -23.94 13.00 -12.45
CA GLY A 72 -24.09 14.34 -13.00
C GLY A 72 -23.06 14.68 -14.08
N ASP A 73 -23.32 15.74 -14.84
CA ASP A 73 -22.36 16.25 -15.82
C ASP A 73 -21.20 16.96 -15.08
N VAL A 74 -19.98 16.82 -15.59
CA VAL A 74 -18.81 17.46 -14.97
C VAL A 74 -18.84 18.99 -15.21
N ASP A 75 -18.71 19.76 -14.12
CA ASP A 75 -18.39 21.18 -14.14
C ASP A 75 -16.87 21.35 -14.06
N THR A 76 -16.24 21.66 -15.20
CA THR A 76 -14.78 21.74 -15.32
C THR A 76 -14.19 22.90 -14.52
N ASP A 77 -14.92 24.00 -14.35
CA ASP A 77 -14.46 25.15 -13.57
C ASP A 77 -14.53 24.84 -12.06
N ALA A 78 -15.60 24.17 -11.62
CA ALA A 78 -15.72 23.68 -10.24
C ALA A 78 -14.62 22.64 -9.92
N MET A 79 -14.34 21.72 -10.83
CA MET A 79 -13.25 20.74 -10.65
C MET A 79 -11.88 21.41 -10.57
N SER A 80 -11.61 22.44 -11.39
CA SER A 80 -10.36 23.20 -11.29
C SER A 80 -10.21 23.89 -9.94
N ARG A 81 -11.28 24.45 -9.38
CA ARG A 81 -11.28 25.07 -8.04
C ARG A 81 -11.13 24.02 -6.93
N ALA A 82 -11.81 22.88 -7.06
CA ALA A 82 -11.71 21.77 -6.11
C ALA A 82 -10.28 21.22 -6.05
N LEU A 83 -9.64 21.03 -7.21
CA LEU A 83 -8.25 20.58 -7.30
C LEU A 83 -7.29 21.61 -6.70
N ALA A 84 -7.50 22.91 -6.97
CA ALA A 84 -6.71 23.97 -6.35
C ALA A 84 -6.85 23.95 -4.82
N ALA A 85 -8.07 23.84 -4.30
CA ALA A 85 -8.33 23.73 -2.86
C ALA A 85 -7.66 22.49 -2.25
N TYR A 86 -7.69 21.34 -2.92
CA TYR A 86 -7.03 20.10 -2.50
C TYR A 86 -5.51 20.28 -2.39
N VAL A 87 -4.86 20.85 -3.39
CA VAL A 87 -3.41 21.10 -3.40
C VAL A 87 -2.99 22.12 -2.33
N LEU A 88 -3.84 23.13 -2.07
CA LEU A 88 -3.59 24.12 -1.02
C LEU A 88 -3.70 23.53 0.39
N ARG A 89 -4.58 22.57 0.59
CA ARG A 89 -4.74 21.88 1.88
C ARG A 89 -3.55 20.99 2.23
N HIS A 90 -2.90 20.42 1.23
CA HIS A 90 -1.83 19.42 1.37
C HIS A 90 -0.52 19.96 0.83
N GLU A 91 0.23 20.69 1.67
CA GLU A 91 1.47 21.33 1.22
C GLU A 91 2.50 20.34 0.65
N GLY A 92 2.49 19.07 1.09
CA GLY A 92 3.29 18.00 0.51
C GLY A 92 3.08 17.82 -1.00
N LEU A 93 1.87 18.11 -1.51
CA LEU A 93 1.54 18.06 -2.93
C LEU A 93 2.09 19.27 -3.73
N ARG A 94 2.63 20.27 -3.05
CA ARG A 94 3.35 21.39 -3.67
C ARG A 94 4.86 21.19 -3.72
N CYS A 95 5.34 20.03 -3.22
CA CYS A 95 6.75 19.65 -3.26
C CYS A 95 7.11 18.94 -4.55
N TRP A 96 8.39 19.04 -4.90
CA TRP A 96 9.09 18.16 -5.82
C TRP A 96 10.55 18.02 -5.37
N PHE A 97 11.29 17.05 -5.96
CA PHE A 97 12.58 16.65 -5.41
C PHE A 97 13.64 16.54 -6.48
N GLU A 98 14.87 16.89 -6.13
CA GLU A 98 16.09 16.63 -6.88
C GLU A 98 16.94 15.64 -6.11
N VAL A 99 17.67 14.78 -6.81
CA VAL A 99 18.67 13.89 -6.22
C VAL A 99 20.04 14.37 -6.68
N GLU A 100 20.82 14.90 -5.74
CA GLU A 100 22.17 15.41 -5.97
C GLU A 100 23.20 14.49 -5.29
N GLY A 101 23.77 13.57 -6.08
CA GLY A 101 24.67 12.54 -5.55
C GLY A 101 23.92 11.58 -4.63
N ASN A 102 24.16 11.67 -3.33
CA ASN A 102 23.46 10.86 -2.32
C ASN A 102 22.39 11.62 -1.52
N ASP A 103 22.22 12.89 -1.79
CA ASP A 103 21.30 13.77 -1.07
C ASP A 103 20.01 13.97 -1.86
N VAL A 104 18.90 14.04 -1.13
CA VAL A 104 17.59 14.39 -1.67
C VAL A 104 17.26 15.82 -1.27
N VAL A 105 17.07 16.69 -2.26
CA VAL A 105 16.77 18.10 -2.09
C VAL A 105 15.30 18.32 -2.37
N ARG A 106 14.57 18.86 -1.39
CA ARG A 106 13.16 19.25 -1.54
C ARG A 106 13.05 20.67 -2.05
N ARG A 107 12.15 20.90 -2.97
CA ARG A 107 11.66 22.21 -3.34
C ARG A 107 10.19 22.35 -2.99
N LEU A 108 9.81 23.48 -2.44
CA LEU A 108 8.43 23.77 -2.04
C LEU A 108 7.90 24.96 -2.84
N ALA A 109 6.99 24.66 -3.74
CA ALA A 109 6.33 25.66 -4.56
C ALA A 109 5.34 26.51 -3.71
N PRO A 110 5.23 27.81 -3.99
CA PRO A 110 4.34 28.70 -3.25
C PRO A 110 2.85 28.38 -3.54
N PRO A 111 1.89 28.83 -2.70
CA PRO A 111 0.47 28.53 -2.87
C PRO A 111 -0.11 28.88 -4.26
N GLU A 112 0.43 29.89 -4.91
CA GLU A 112 -0.01 30.38 -6.24
C GLU A 112 0.14 29.36 -7.35
N VAL A 113 0.90 28.25 -7.13
CA VAL A 113 0.97 27.12 -8.09
C VAL A 113 -0.32 26.32 -8.20
N ALA A 114 -1.22 26.43 -7.22
CA ALA A 114 -2.51 25.72 -7.24
C ALA A 114 -3.48 26.36 -8.27
N ALA A 115 -3.08 26.41 -9.53
CA ALA A 115 -3.84 26.94 -10.65
C ALA A 115 -3.79 25.95 -11.82
N PHE A 116 -4.96 25.41 -12.17
CA PHE A 116 -5.10 24.35 -13.16
C PHE A 116 -6.03 24.76 -14.29
N GLU A 117 -5.69 24.31 -15.50
CA GLU A 117 -6.51 24.42 -16.69
C GLU A 117 -6.89 23.05 -17.22
N VAL A 118 -8.09 22.94 -17.79
CA VAL A 118 -8.57 21.71 -18.39
C VAL A 118 -8.13 21.62 -19.85
N THR A 119 -7.69 20.44 -20.26
CA THR A 119 -7.39 20.08 -21.64
C THR A 119 -8.35 18.97 -22.08
N ASP A 120 -8.91 19.11 -23.24
CA ASP A 120 -9.70 18.09 -23.91
C ASP A 120 -8.76 17.18 -24.71
N ALA A 121 -8.60 15.94 -24.24
CA ALA A 121 -7.76 14.93 -24.87
C ALA A 121 -8.53 14.07 -25.90
N GLY A 122 -9.81 14.38 -26.16
CA GLY A 122 -10.65 13.70 -27.15
C GLY A 122 -11.54 12.62 -26.53
N GLU A 123 -12.12 11.79 -27.40
CA GLU A 123 -12.93 10.65 -26.97
C GLU A 123 -12.02 9.51 -26.50
N THR A 124 -12.46 8.76 -25.50
CA THR A 124 -11.76 7.55 -25.09
C THR A 124 -11.75 6.55 -26.24
N MET A 125 -10.61 5.99 -26.45
CA MET A 125 -10.31 4.97 -27.43
C MET A 125 -10.83 3.60 -26.97
N ASP A 126 -10.46 2.53 -27.66
CA ASP A 126 -10.71 1.19 -27.12
C ASP A 126 -9.93 0.97 -25.79
N ASP A 127 -10.34 -0.06 -25.07
CA ASP A 127 -9.84 -0.36 -23.72
C ASP A 127 -8.30 -0.45 -23.66
N ASP A 128 -7.68 -1.13 -24.61
CA ASP A 128 -6.21 -1.30 -24.67
C ASP A 128 -5.48 0.02 -24.96
N GLU A 129 -6.06 0.88 -25.78
CA GLU A 129 -5.49 2.18 -26.14
C GLU A 129 -5.62 3.14 -24.96
N PHE A 130 -6.77 3.18 -24.32
CA PHE A 130 -7.00 3.98 -23.12
C PHE A 130 -6.03 3.59 -21.99
N GLN A 131 -5.88 2.29 -21.72
CA GLN A 131 -4.96 1.81 -20.68
C GLN A 131 -3.51 2.16 -21.00
N ARG A 132 -3.07 1.99 -22.25
CA ARG A 132 -1.71 2.40 -22.65
C ARG A 132 -1.51 3.90 -22.46
N TYR A 133 -2.50 4.70 -22.80
CA TYR A 133 -2.46 6.14 -22.66
C TYR A 133 -2.33 6.56 -21.20
N VAL A 134 -3.22 6.09 -20.32
CA VAL A 134 -3.21 6.46 -18.89
C VAL A 134 -1.97 5.94 -18.18
N ARG A 135 -1.51 4.71 -18.48
CA ARG A 135 -0.22 4.20 -17.98
C ARG A 135 0.94 5.07 -18.42
N GLY A 136 0.98 5.45 -19.70
CA GLY A 136 1.99 6.37 -20.23
C GLY A 136 2.01 7.69 -19.47
N ARG A 137 0.84 8.23 -19.22
CA ARG A 137 0.65 9.47 -18.45
C ARG A 137 1.17 9.34 -17.02
N PHE A 138 0.76 8.29 -16.32
CA PHE A 138 1.21 8.08 -14.93
C PHE A 138 2.73 7.85 -14.86
N SER A 139 3.29 7.08 -15.79
CA SER A 139 4.73 6.83 -15.81
C SER A 139 5.57 8.06 -16.18
N SER A 140 5.01 9.05 -16.85
CA SER A 140 5.74 10.25 -17.30
C SER A 140 5.41 11.52 -16.51
N GLU A 141 4.24 11.59 -15.86
CA GLU A 141 3.75 12.81 -15.22
C GLU A 141 3.55 12.64 -13.69
N ALA A 142 3.22 11.41 -13.20
CA ALA A 142 3.11 11.14 -11.76
C ALA A 142 4.50 10.76 -11.21
N THR A 143 5.46 11.67 -11.29
CA THR A 143 6.85 11.51 -10.85
C THR A 143 7.21 12.58 -9.84
N ALA A 144 8.10 12.29 -8.90
CA ALA A 144 8.42 13.21 -7.82
C ALA A 144 9.51 14.23 -8.17
N ASP A 145 10.15 14.13 -9.33
CA ASP A 145 11.22 15.00 -9.81
C ASP A 145 10.74 16.25 -10.56
N VAL A 146 9.43 16.34 -10.79
CA VAL A 146 8.77 17.53 -11.37
C VAL A 146 7.48 17.85 -10.61
N TRP A 147 7.04 19.09 -10.69
CA TRP A 147 5.74 19.47 -10.16
C TRP A 147 4.71 19.61 -11.30
N PRO A 148 3.46 19.08 -11.11
CA PRO A 148 2.97 18.30 -9.98
C PRO A 148 3.39 16.82 -10.11
N GLY A 149 3.69 16.18 -8.98
CA GLY A 149 3.96 14.75 -8.91
C GLY A 149 2.69 13.88 -8.94
N PHE A 150 1.62 14.38 -9.55
CA PHE A 150 0.33 13.71 -9.67
C PHE A 150 -0.39 14.05 -10.98
N VAL A 151 -1.32 13.20 -11.33
CA VAL A 151 -2.18 13.29 -12.53
C VAL A 151 -3.63 13.29 -12.10
N VAL A 152 -4.45 14.15 -12.71
CA VAL A 152 -5.91 14.17 -12.54
C VAL A 152 -6.59 14.22 -13.89
N GLY A 153 -7.68 13.46 -14.03
CA GLY A 153 -8.52 13.53 -15.20
C GLY A 153 -9.91 12.96 -14.94
N VAL A 154 -10.78 13.14 -15.92
CA VAL A 154 -12.11 12.53 -15.92
C VAL A 154 -12.42 11.93 -17.29
N VAL A 155 -13.21 10.86 -17.27
CA VAL A 155 -13.91 10.36 -18.46
C VAL A 155 -15.36 10.80 -18.35
N ALA A 156 -15.73 11.85 -19.09
CA ALA A 156 -17.03 12.50 -19.02
C ALA A 156 -18.05 11.81 -19.97
N ARG A 157 -19.26 11.61 -19.46
CA ARG A 157 -20.40 11.02 -20.16
C ARG A 157 -21.65 11.84 -19.86
N PRO A 158 -22.72 11.76 -20.67
CA PRO A 158 -23.99 12.34 -20.29
C PRO A 158 -24.50 11.77 -18.94
N GLY A 159 -24.64 12.61 -17.93
CA GLY A 159 -25.20 12.26 -16.64
C GLY A 159 -24.24 11.57 -15.66
N SER A 160 -23.00 11.32 -16.00
CA SER A 160 -21.97 10.84 -15.07
C SER A 160 -20.55 11.09 -15.58
N PHE A 161 -19.56 10.99 -14.70
CA PHE A 161 -18.14 10.97 -15.09
C PHE A 161 -17.31 10.09 -14.18
N THR A 162 -16.27 9.47 -14.71
CA THR A 162 -15.26 8.77 -13.91
C THR A 162 -14.14 9.76 -13.60
N LEU A 163 -13.97 10.12 -12.32
CA LEU A 163 -12.80 10.87 -11.84
C LEU A 163 -11.65 9.90 -11.58
N TYR A 164 -10.45 10.22 -12.04
CA TYR A 164 -9.24 9.48 -11.69
C TYR A 164 -8.12 10.41 -11.21
N TYR A 165 -7.37 9.92 -10.25
CA TYR A 165 -6.21 10.57 -9.67
C TYR A 165 -5.08 9.56 -9.55
N GLY A 166 -3.86 9.96 -9.81
CA GLY A 166 -2.67 9.15 -9.56
C GLY A 166 -1.50 10.02 -9.13
N ALA A 167 -0.68 9.53 -8.21
CA ALA A 167 0.48 10.24 -7.70
C ALA A 167 1.69 9.31 -7.56
N ASP A 168 2.90 9.90 -7.67
CA ASP A 168 4.12 9.25 -7.23
C ASP A 168 3.99 8.78 -5.78
N HIS A 169 4.52 7.60 -5.46
CA HIS A 169 4.40 7.03 -4.12
C HIS A 169 5.07 7.90 -3.04
N ALA A 170 5.97 8.82 -3.41
CA ALA A 170 6.53 9.80 -2.49
C ALA A 170 5.46 10.71 -1.84
N PHE A 171 4.31 10.91 -2.50
CA PHE A 171 3.24 11.81 -2.05
C PHE A 171 2.04 11.09 -1.45
N THR A 172 2.05 9.76 -1.38
CA THR A 172 0.85 9.00 -1.03
C THR A 172 1.16 7.65 -0.40
N ASP A 173 0.18 7.10 0.32
CA ASP A 173 0.13 5.74 0.83
C ASP A 173 -1.28 5.16 0.65
N GLY A 174 -1.50 3.92 1.04
CA GLY A 174 -2.82 3.29 0.94
C GLY A 174 -3.92 4.06 1.70
N GLY A 175 -3.58 4.69 2.84
CA GLY A 175 -4.50 5.55 3.58
C GLY A 175 -4.80 6.86 2.85
N SER A 176 -3.77 7.50 2.30
CA SER A 176 -3.91 8.70 1.47
C SER A 176 -4.77 8.44 0.23
N GLN A 177 -4.58 7.31 -0.44
CA GLN A 177 -5.39 6.93 -1.60
C GLN A 177 -6.87 6.75 -1.24
N ALA A 178 -7.16 6.17 -0.07
CA ALA A 178 -8.53 6.05 0.40
C ALA A 178 -9.18 7.43 0.70
N LEU A 179 -8.37 8.41 1.11
CA LEU A 179 -8.85 9.77 1.42
C LEU A 179 -9.06 10.64 0.17
N VAL A 180 -8.24 10.47 -0.88
CA VAL A 180 -8.27 11.33 -2.09
C VAL A 180 -9.67 11.44 -2.67
N ILE A 181 -10.34 10.30 -2.87
CA ILE A 181 -11.64 10.28 -3.56
C ILE A 181 -12.71 11.01 -2.75
N SER A 182 -12.84 10.71 -1.46
CA SER A 182 -13.83 11.37 -0.63
C SER A 182 -13.56 12.86 -0.52
N GLU A 183 -12.31 13.28 -0.40
CA GLU A 183 -11.95 14.68 -0.27
C GLU A 183 -12.15 15.48 -1.57
N LEU A 184 -11.70 14.94 -2.70
CA LEU A 184 -11.92 15.60 -4.00
C LEU A 184 -13.41 15.66 -4.37
N ALA A 185 -14.17 14.60 -4.09
CA ALA A 185 -15.62 14.59 -4.31
C ALA A 185 -16.33 15.63 -3.42
N ASP A 186 -15.94 15.76 -2.15
CA ASP A 186 -16.51 16.77 -1.24
C ASP A 186 -16.15 18.20 -1.69
N LEU A 187 -14.91 18.45 -2.03
CA LEU A 187 -14.46 19.76 -2.53
C LEU A 187 -15.17 20.12 -3.84
N TYR A 188 -15.33 19.17 -4.75
CA TYR A 188 -16.08 19.38 -5.98
C TYR A 188 -17.57 19.67 -5.70
N ALA A 189 -18.20 18.91 -4.78
CA ALA A 189 -19.57 19.12 -4.38
C ALA A 189 -19.79 20.52 -3.78
N LEU A 190 -18.87 21.00 -2.93
CA LEU A 190 -18.89 22.37 -2.38
C LEU A 190 -18.79 23.42 -3.49
N GLU A 191 -17.90 23.23 -4.47
CA GLU A 191 -17.71 24.15 -5.58
C GLU A 191 -18.91 24.19 -6.55
N THR A 192 -19.70 23.12 -6.61
CA THR A 192 -20.96 23.07 -7.35
C THR A 192 -22.17 23.54 -6.53
N GLY A 193 -21.95 23.97 -5.27
CA GLY A 193 -22.99 24.53 -4.40
C GLY A 193 -23.80 23.51 -3.62
N ALA A 194 -23.32 22.27 -3.49
CA ALA A 194 -23.96 21.27 -2.65
C ALA A 194 -23.76 21.57 -1.15
N ASP A 195 -24.75 21.26 -0.34
CA ASP A 195 -24.71 21.39 1.11
C ASP A 195 -24.02 20.14 1.74
N VAL A 196 -22.70 20.11 1.64
CA VAL A 196 -21.87 19.07 2.24
C VAL A 196 -20.89 19.70 3.25
N PRO A 197 -20.48 18.98 4.31
CA PRO A 197 -19.50 19.51 5.25
C PRO A 197 -18.14 19.70 4.57
N ALA A 198 -17.47 20.80 4.91
CA ALA A 198 -16.09 20.98 4.48
C ALA A 198 -15.20 19.88 5.06
N PRO A 199 -14.19 19.40 4.30
CA PRO A 199 -13.22 18.44 4.80
C PRO A 199 -12.54 18.92 6.09
N ALA A 200 -12.36 18.02 7.07
CA ALA A 200 -11.68 18.33 8.32
C ALA A 200 -10.22 18.77 8.08
N GLU A 201 -9.64 19.49 9.03
CA GLU A 201 -8.26 19.96 8.92
C GLU A 201 -7.27 18.82 8.64
N ALA A 202 -6.26 19.10 7.83
CA ALA A 202 -5.18 18.19 7.49
C ALA A 202 -3.87 18.68 8.13
N GLY A 203 -3.10 17.76 8.69
CA GLY A 203 -1.75 18.03 9.17
C GLY A 203 -0.73 18.07 8.03
N SER A 204 0.44 18.65 8.30
CA SER A 204 1.51 18.81 7.33
C SER A 204 2.38 17.55 7.22
N HIS A 205 2.58 17.03 6.00
CA HIS A 205 3.54 15.95 5.77
C HIS A 205 5.00 16.44 5.94
N LEU A 206 5.28 17.72 5.75
CA LEU A 206 6.61 18.28 6.01
C LEU A 206 6.92 18.24 7.51
N THR A 207 5.96 18.64 8.35
CA THR A 207 6.09 18.50 9.81
C THR A 207 6.30 17.04 10.21
N TYR A 208 5.51 16.12 9.65
CA TYR A 208 5.70 14.69 9.88
C TYR A 208 7.12 14.22 9.54
N ALA A 209 7.65 14.59 8.38
CA ALA A 209 9.00 14.21 7.94
C ALA A 209 10.09 14.73 8.89
N ALA A 210 9.96 15.98 9.35
CA ALA A 210 10.89 16.58 10.32
C ALA A 210 10.81 15.83 11.68
N ASP A 211 9.60 15.56 12.16
CA ASP A 211 9.36 14.85 13.41
C ASP A 211 9.84 13.39 13.36
N GLU A 212 9.66 12.71 12.23
CA GLU A 212 10.18 11.35 12.01
C GLU A 212 11.70 11.33 12.14
N ARG A 213 12.41 12.27 11.51
CA ARG A 213 13.87 12.41 11.61
C ARG A 213 14.33 12.73 13.02
N ALA A 214 13.65 13.66 13.67
CA ALA A 214 13.95 14.01 15.05
C ALA A 214 13.73 12.84 16.00
N ARG A 215 12.64 12.10 15.82
CA ARG A 215 12.32 10.87 16.59
C ARG A 215 13.37 9.79 16.33
N ALA A 216 13.76 9.53 15.09
CA ALA A 216 14.79 8.55 14.76
C ALA A 216 16.12 8.82 15.49
N ALA A 217 16.50 10.09 15.65
CA ALA A 217 17.73 10.48 16.35
C ALA A 217 17.71 10.21 17.87
N THR A 218 16.53 9.90 18.46
CA THR A 218 16.43 9.56 19.89
C THR A 218 16.71 8.09 20.18
N PHE A 219 16.66 7.21 19.16
CA PHE A 219 16.92 5.78 19.31
C PHE A 219 18.41 5.48 19.18
N THR A 220 18.88 4.59 20.06
CA THR A 220 20.26 4.10 20.09
C THR A 220 20.27 2.57 19.99
N ALA A 221 21.42 1.97 19.77
CA ALA A 221 21.56 0.50 19.74
C ALA A 221 21.05 -0.21 21.01
N ASP A 222 20.96 0.52 22.13
CA ASP A 222 20.49 0.00 23.42
C ASP A 222 18.99 0.26 23.66
N SER A 223 18.30 0.93 22.75
CA SER A 223 16.86 1.19 22.85
C SER A 223 16.08 -0.14 22.85
N PRO A 224 15.05 -0.29 23.71
CA PRO A 224 14.27 -1.54 23.81
C PRO A 224 13.67 -2.00 22.49
N GLU A 225 13.23 -1.06 21.66
CA GLU A 225 12.65 -1.32 20.35
C GLU A 225 13.69 -1.96 19.42
N ILE A 226 14.91 -1.38 19.35
CA ILE A 226 16.01 -1.91 18.54
C ILE A 226 16.47 -3.25 19.05
N ALA A 227 16.56 -3.44 20.37
CA ALA A 227 16.89 -4.72 20.97
C ALA A 227 15.86 -5.81 20.62
N ALA A 228 14.57 -5.48 20.67
CA ALA A 228 13.51 -6.43 20.31
C ALA A 228 13.54 -6.82 18.82
N TRP A 229 13.83 -5.88 17.92
CA TRP A 229 14.07 -6.19 16.49
C TRP A 229 15.27 -7.12 16.33
N ARG A 230 16.39 -6.83 17.00
CA ARG A 230 17.60 -7.66 16.97
C ARG A 230 17.30 -9.09 17.43
N ASP A 231 16.55 -9.25 18.52
CA ASP A 231 16.18 -10.56 19.05
C ASP A 231 15.32 -11.35 18.05
N ILE A 232 14.36 -10.70 17.38
CA ILE A 232 13.55 -11.33 16.34
C ILE A 232 14.44 -11.77 15.17
N PHE A 233 15.25 -10.87 14.62
CA PHE A 233 16.13 -11.19 13.48
C PHE A 233 17.16 -12.25 13.82
N THR A 234 17.75 -12.22 15.00
CA THR A 234 18.71 -13.24 15.45
C THR A 234 18.09 -14.64 15.50
N ARG A 235 16.83 -14.76 15.93
CA ARG A 235 16.10 -16.05 15.91
C ARG A 235 15.85 -16.56 14.48
N HIS A 236 15.86 -15.70 13.51
CA HIS A 236 15.67 -15.99 12.08
C HIS A 236 16.97 -15.85 11.27
N ASP A 237 18.14 -16.15 11.89
CA ASP A 237 19.47 -16.16 11.26
C ASP A 237 19.85 -14.83 10.58
N GLY A 238 19.31 -13.70 11.03
CA GLY A 238 19.52 -12.37 10.44
C GLY A 238 18.92 -12.19 9.04
N ARG A 239 17.97 -13.03 8.65
CA ARG A 239 17.38 -13.02 7.30
C ARG A 239 16.09 -12.20 7.26
N MET A 240 15.86 -11.56 6.11
CA MET A 240 14.55 -10.98 5.79
C MET A 240 13.52 -12.08 5.53
N PRO A 241 12.25 -11.90 5.94
CA PRO A 241 11.20 -12.87 5.65
C PRO A 241 10.97 -13.00 4.15
N ARG A 242 10.71 -14.23 3.71
CA ARG A 242 10.47 -14.60 2.31
C ARG A 242 9.15 -15.34 2.20
N PHE A 243 8.57 -15.38 1.01
CA PHE A 243 7.42 -16.23 0.76
C PHE A 243 7.82 -17.70 0.97
N PRO A 244 7.00 -18.52 1.68
CA PRO A 244 7.44 -19.82 2.16
C PRO A 244 7.55 -20.89 1.08
N LEU A 245 6.93 -20.68 -0.10
CA LEU A 245 6.99 -21.61 -1.22
C LEU A 245 7.95 -21.09 -2.32
N ASP A 246 8.45 -22.03 -3.14
CA ASP A 246 9.30 -21.68 -4.28
C ASP A 246 8.54 -20.86 -5.31
N LEU A 247 9.11 -19.72 -5.71
CA LEU A 247 8.58 -18.82 -6.74
C LEU A 247 9.27 -19.00 -8.10
N GLY A 248 10.19 -19.95 -8.22
CA GLY A 248 10.94 -20.25 -9.44
C GLY A 248 11.94 -19.17 -9.84
N LEU A 249 12.49 -18.43 -8.86
CA LEU A 249 13.48 -17.39 -9.07
C LEU A 249 14.84 -17.80 -8.49
N ALA A 250 15.91 -17.47 -9.21
CA ALA A 250 17.25 -17.61 -8.67
C ALA A 250 17.52 -16.57 -7.56
N PRO A 251 18.49 -16.80 -6.66
CA PRO A 251 18.86 -15.83 -5.64
C PRO A 251 19.19 -14.44 -6.24
N GLY A 252 18.47 -13.40 -5.78
CA GLY A 252 18.61 -12.03 -6.28
C GLY A 252 17.86 -11.72 -7.57
N GLU A 253 17.24 -12.69 -8.20
CA GLU A 253 16.40 -12.51 -9.39
C GLU A 253 15.06 -11.86 -9.01
N LYS A 254 14.54 -11.02 -9.92
CA LYS A 254 13.20 -10.44 -9.88
C LYS A 254 12.50 -10.69 -11.21
N ALA A 255 11.20 -10.88 -11.18
CA ALA A 255 10.36 -10.95 -12.37
C ALA A 255 9.34 -9.81 -12.38
N PRO A 256 8.76 -9.46 -13.53
CA PRO A 256 7.64 -8.52 -13.60
C PRO A 256 6.54 -8.89 -12.60
N VAL A 257 5.87 -7.88 -12.06
CA VAL A 257 4.78 -8.11 -11.12
C VAL A 257 3.54 -8.61 -11.86
N ARG A 258 2.95 -9.67 -11.32
CA ARG A 258 1.56 -10.06 -11.59
C ARG A 258 0.72 -9.71 -10.36
N ILE A 259 -0.35 -8.96 -10.54
CA ILE A 259 -1.34 -8.71 -9.50
C ILE A 259 -2.33 -9.88 -9.45
N VAL A 260 -2.49 -10.47 -8.27
CA VAL A 260 -3.44 -11.54 -8.00
C VAL A 260 -4.48 -11.03 -7.00
N GLU A 261 -5.74 -11.09 -7.40
CA GLU A 261 -6.87 -10.71 -6.56
C GLU A 261 -7.64 -11.95 -6.16
N ARG A 262 -8.09 -12.01 -4.91
CA ARG A 262 -8.87 -13.13 -4.42
C ARG A 262 -9.90 -12.69 -3.37
N HIS A 263 -11.15 -13.04 -3.59
CA HIS A 263 -12.16 -13.00 -2.56
C HIS A 263 -11.86 -14.10 -1.52
N LEU A 264 -11.84 -13.74 -0.24
CA LEU A 264 -11.59 -14.67 0.86
C LEU A 264 -12.89 -15.04 1.58
N LEU A 265 -13.61 -14.06 2.09
CA LEU A 265 -14.86 -14.26 2.83
C LEU A 265 -15.89 -13.19 2.44
N SER A 266 -17.16 -13.58 2.31
CA SER A 266 -18.28 -12.64 2.24
C SER A 266 -18.64 -12.09 3.62
N LYS A 267 -19.61 -11.20 3.70
CA LYS A 267 -19.95 -10.43 4.90
C LYS A 267 -20.19 -11.27 6.16
N GLU A 268 -21.09 -12.25 6.08
CA GLU A 268 -21.44 -13.07 7.22
C GLU A 268 -20.29 -13.98 7.69
N PRO A 269 -19.57 -14.72 6.81
CA PRO A 269 -18.36 -15.44 7.19
C PRO A 269 -17.26 -14.52 7.75
N THR A 270 -17.11 -13.30 7.23
CA THR A 270 -16.14 -12.33 7.77
C THR A 270 -16.50 -11.94 9.22
N ALA A 271 -17.78 -11.73 9.51
CA ALA A 271 -18.23 -11.45 10.86
C ALA A 271 -18.06 -12.65 11.80
N ALA A 272 -18.28 -13.87 11.30
CA ALA A 272 -18.06 -15.11 12.05
C ALA A 272 -16.57 -15.33 12.35
N PHE A 273 -15.67 -15.09 11.40
CA PHE A 273 -14.23 -15.12 11.61
C PHE A 273 -13.77 -14.09 12.67
N ASP A 274 -14.28 -12.85 12.60
CA ASP A 274 -13.99 -11.82 13.62
C ASP A 274 -14.48 -12.24 15.02
N ALA A 275 -15.63 -12.91 15.11
CA ALA A 275 -16.14 -13.47 16.36
C ALA A 275 -15.24 -14.61 16.89
N ALA A 276 -14.75 -15.50 16.03
CA ALA A 276 -13.80 -16.56 16.40
C ALA A 276 -12.47 -15.96 16.90
N CYS A 277 -11.93 -14.93 16.24
CA CYS A 277 -10.75 -14.20 16.71
C CYS A 277 -10.96 -13.63 18.12
N LYS A 278 -12.11 -12.98 18.37
CA LYS A 278 -12.45 -12.42 19.69
C LYS A 278 -12.58 -13.50 20.76
N ALA A 279 -13.19 -14.65 20.42
CA ALA A 279 -13.29 -15.79 21.33
C ALA A 279 -11.92 -16.36 21.72
N ALA A 280 -10.95 -16.32 20.78
CA ALA A 280 -9.54 -16.68 21.03
C ALA A 280 -8.71 -15.58 21.73
N GLY A 281 -9.33 -14.48 22.17
CA GLY A 281 -8.63 -13.36 22.81
C GLY A 281 -7.78 -12.51 21.86
N ALA A 282 -8.06 -12.55 20.56
CA ALA A 282 -7.34 -11.85 19.53
C ALA A 282 -8.22 -10.78 18.83
N ARG A 283 -7.63 -9.95 18.00
CA ARG A 283 -8.34 -9.07 17.07
C ARG A 283 -8.30 -9.68 15.67
N MET A 284 -9.16 -9.22 14.77
CA MET A 284 -9.22 -9.70 13.39
C MET A 284 -7.86 -9.61 12.67
N SER A 285 -7.12 -8.50 12.82
CA SER A 285 -5.76 -8.38 12.27
C SER A 285 -4.86 -9.53 12.71
N SER A 286 -4.81 -9.80 14.01
CA SER A 286 -3.99 -10.89 14.57
C SER A 286 -4.49 -12.27 14.15
N GLY A 287 -5.80 -12.45 14.01
CA GLY A 287 -6.39 -13.69 13.48
C GLY A 287 -6.00 -13.95 12.02
N ILE A 288 -5.88 -12.90 11.21
CA ILE A 288 -5.37 -13.00 9.83
C ILE A 288 -3.91 -13.46 9.85
N PHE A 289 -3.05 -12.86 10.69
CA PHE A 289 -1.66 -13.31 10.85
C PHE A 289 -1.59 -14.77 11.32
N ALA A 290 -2.47 -15.19 12.25
CA ALA A 290 -2.54 -16.57 12.68
C ALA A 290 -2.91 -17.52 11.54
N ALA A 291 -3.91 -17.18 10.71
CA ALA A 291 -4.30 -17.99 9.57
C ALA A 291 -3.18 -18.11 8.51
N VAL A 292 -2.43 -17.01 8.29
CA VAL A 292 -1.24 -17.00 7.42
C VAL A 292 -0.13 -17.88 8.02
N GLY A 293 0.17 -17.75 9.32
CA GLY A 293 1.17 -18.61 9.99
C GLY A 293 0.80 -20.10 9.96
N ILE A 294 -0.49 -20.43 10.13
CA ILE A 294 -0.99 -21.82 9.96
C ILE A 294 -0.78 -22.30 8.52
N THR A 295 -1.06 -21.44 7.54
CA THR A 295 -0.83 -21.75 6.13
C THR A 295 0.65 -22.03 5.83
N ASP A 296 1.56 -21.20 6.40
CA ASP A 296 3.02 -21.41 6.28
C ASP A 296 3.46 -22.73 6.93
N PHE A 297 2.93 -23.03 8.12
CA PHE A 297 3.21 -24.28 8.82
C PHE A 297 2.75 -25.50 8.03
N GLU A 298 1.52 -25.49 7.54
CA GLU A 298 0.92 -26.66 6.86
C GLU A 298 1.46 -26.87 5.44
N LEU A 299 1.87 -25.80 4.73
CA LEU A 299 2.37 -25.90 3.36
C LEU A 299 3.89 -26.01 3.24
N ALA A 300 4.63 -25.42 4.19
CA ALA A 300 6.09 -25.32 4.13
C ALA A 300 6.80 -25.90 5.37
N GLY A 301 6.07 -26.30 6.41
CA GLY A 301 6.65 -26.85 7.63
C GLY A 301 7.35 -25.82 8.51
N THR A 302 7.07 -24.53 8.34
CA THR A 302 7.66 -23.48 9.18
C THR A 302 7.13 -23.57 10.61
N THR A 303 8.02 -23.59 11.58
CA THR A 303 7.63 -23.77 13.01
C THR A 303 7.10 -22.50 13.65
N ASP A 304 7.45 -21.36 13.11
CA ASP A 304 7.05 -20.02 13.57
C ASP A 304 6.76 -19.11 12.39
N TYR A 305 5.87 -18.18 12.59
CA TYR A 305 5.61 -17.11 11.63
C TYR A 305 6.61 -15.99 11.84
N PHE A 306 7.18 -15.50 10.75
CA PHE A 306 7.98 -14.28 10.69
C PHE A 306 7.68 -13.51 9.41
N GLY A 307 7.15 -12.29 9.54
CA GLY A 307 6.81 -11.43 8.41
C GLY A 307 6.96 -9.96 8.76
N ILE A 308 7.10 -9.10 7.76
CA ILE A 308 7.04 -7.66 7.93
C ILE A 308 5.62 -7.17 7.68
N THR A 309 5.12 -6.30 8.56
CA THR A 309 3.83 -5.63 8.38
C THR A 309 4.00 -4.13 8.23
N VAL A 310 3.00 -3.51 7.58
CA VAL A 310 2.89 -2.06 7.42
C VAL A 310 1.97 -1.52 8.52
N LEU A 311 2.43 -0.50 9.23
CA LEU A 311 1.68 0.16 10.30
C LEU A 311 1.54 1.65 10.00
N SER A 312 0.33 2.17 10.17
CA SER A 312 0.06 3.61 10.00
C SER A 312 0.71 4.41 11.13
N THR A 313 1.38 5.49 10.77
CA THR A 313 1.98 6.46 11.71
C THR A 313 1.12 7.72 11.88
N ARG A 314 -0.08 7.75 11.32
CA ARG A 314 -1.00 8.91 11.38
C ARG A 314 -1.41 9.30 12.80
N HIS A 315 -1.25 8.39 13.76
CA HIS A 315 -1.53 8.62 15.18
C HIS A 315 -0.42 9.41 15.92
N HIS A 316 0.72 9.65 15.31
CA HIS A 316 1.79 10.47 15.90
C HIS A 316 1.49 11.98 15.87
N GLY A 317 0.38 12.40 15.26
CA GLY A 317 -0.10 13.77 15.18
C GLY A 317 -1.46 13.84 14.51
N ASP A 318 -1.89 15.02 14.09
CA ASP A 318 -3.19 15.25 13.46
C ASP A 318 -3.15 14.93 11.94
N TYR A 319 -2.71 13.70 11.60
CA TYR A 319 -2.51 13.28 10.21
C TYR A 319 -3.66 12.44 9.64
N GLY A 320 -4.76 12.30 10.36
CA GLY A 320 -5.90 11.46 9.95
C GLY A 320 -6.53 11.83 8.60
N GLN A 321 -6.42 13.11 8.20
CA GLN A 321 -6.95 13.66 6.94
C GLN A 321 -5.84 14.13 5.98
N SER A 322 -4.58 13.75 6.23
CA SER A 322 -3.43 14.27 5.50
C SER A 322 -3.06 13.42 4.30
N GLN A 323 -2.59 14.06 3.22
CA GLN A 323 -1.96 13.38 2.09
C GLN A 323 -0.45 13.27 2.33
N GLY A 324 0.12 12.10 2.02
CA GLY A 324 1.53 11.81 2.19
C GLY A 324 1.79 10.33 2.48
N TRP A 325 3.02 10.00 2.80
CA TRP A 325 3.44 8.64 3.14
C TRP A 325 3.60 8.51 4.66
N PHE A 326 2.56 8.02 5.35
CA PHE A 326 2.45 7.93 6.81
C PHE A 326 2.45 6.48 7.27
N VAL A 327 3.52 5.76 6.99
CA VAL A 327 3.66 4.37 7.42
C VAL A 327 5.04 4.10 8.02
N ASN A 328 5.10 3.07 8.85
CA ASN A 328 6.33 2.44 9.29
C ASN A 328 6.20 0.93 9.12
N PHE A 329 7.30 0.22 9.19
CA PHE A 329 7.34 -1.24 9.08
C PHE A 329 7.74 -1.85 10.42
N ALA A 330 7.21 -3.05 10.71
CA ALA A 330 7.62 -3.80 11.89
C ALA A 330 7.53 -5.32 11.63
N PRO A 331 8.41 -6.12 12.26
CA PRO A 331 8.31 -7.56 12.22
C PRO A 331 7.17 -8.04 13.12
N VAL A 332 6.39 -8.99 12.61
CA VAL A 332 5.46 -9.81 13.39
C VAL A 332 6.05 -11.21 13.45
N ALA A 333 6.28 -11.71 14.66
CA ALA A 333 6.84 -13.04 14.87
C ALA A 333 6.10 -13.74 16.02
N PHE A 334 5.75 -15.02 15.83
CA PHE A 334 5.12 -15.86 16.85
C PHE A 334 5.26 -17.34 16.50
N GLU A 335 5.22 -18.19 17.54
CA GLU A 335 5.28 -19.65 17.39
C GLU A 335 3.94 -20.21 16.86
N VAL A 336 4.01 -21.13 15.91
CA VAL A 336 2.89 -21.89 15.35
C VAL A 336 3.00 -23.34 15.76
N ALA A 337 4.18 -23.95 15.63
CA ALA A 337 4.40 -25.33 16.05
C ALA A 337 4.13 -25.51 17.57
N GLY A 338 3.64 -26.69 17.93
CA GLY A 338 3.25 -27.00 19.34
C GLY A 338 1.87 -26.49 19.74
N ASN A 339 1.17 -25.81 18.83
CA ASN A 339 -0.23 -25.47 18.96
C ASN A 339 -1.07 -26.46 18.13
N ASP A 340 -2.21 -26.87 18.65
CA ASP A 340 -3.10 -27.83 17.97
C ASP A 340 -4.26 -27.12 17.25
N ARG A 341 -4.55 -25.87 17.62
CA ARG A 341 -5.75 -25.16 17.19
C ARG A 341 -5.47 -23.71 16.83
N PHE A 342 -6.30 -23.16 15.93
CA PHE A 342 -6.27 -21.73 15.57
C PHE A 342 -6.38 -20.83 16.81
N SER A 343 -7.24 -21.16 17.77
CA SER A 343 -7.43 -20.36 18.99
C SER A 343 -6.12 -20.12 19.75
N ASP A 344 -5.22 -21.12 19.81
CA ASP A 344 -3.92 -21.00 20.48
C ASP A 344 -2.95 -20.14 19.66
N VAL A 345 -2.90 -20.37 18.34
CA VAL A 345 -2.07 -19.60 17.41
C VAL A 345 -2.54 -18.14 17.35
N ALA A 346 -3.85 -17.89 17.36
CA ALA A 346 -4.41 -16.53 17.34
C ALA A 346 -4.00 -15.72 18.59
N ALA A 347 -3.97 -16.36 19.76
CA ALA A 347 -3.48 -15.72 20.98
C ALA A 347 -1.96 -15.41 20.90
N ALA A 348 -1.15 -16.30 20.32
CA ALA A 348 0.27 -16.06 20.07
C ALA A 348 0.48 -14.94 19.04
N ALA A 349 -0.22 -14.97 17.93
CA ALA A 349 -0.20 -13.94 16.89
C ALA A 349 -0.63 -12.57 17.43
N HIS A 350 -1.60 -12.53 18.36
CA HIS A 350 -2.02 -11.29 19.00
C HIS A 350 -0.89 -10.67 19.82
N ARG A 351 -0.17 -11.47 20.62
CA ARG A 351 1.00 -10.98 21.36
C ARG A 351 2.10 -10.48 20.42
N GLY A 352 2.41 -11.22 19.34
CA GLY A 352 3.40 -10.82 18.35
C GLY A 352 3.02 -9.53 17.61
N PHE A 353 1.75 -9.36 17.26
CA PHE A 353 1.27 -8.14 16.60
C PHE A 353 1.25 -6.92 17.54
N GLU A 354 0.87 -7.10 18.83
CA GLU A 354 0.95 -6.01 19.81
C GLU A 354 2.41 -5.62 20.08
N GLN A 355 3.35 -6.59 20.12
CA GLN A 355 4.78 -6.30 20.17
C GLN A 355 5.23 -5.51 18.93
N ALA A 356 4.83 -5.92 17.72
CA ALA A 356 5.15 -5.21 16.48
C ALA A 356 4.72 -3.74 16.53
N LYS A 357 3.53 -3.44 17.05
CA LYS A 357 3.07 -2.06 17.24
C LYS A 357 3.94 -1.26 18.20
N GLN A 358 4.39 -1.88 19.29
CA GLN A 358 5.26 -1.21 20.27
C GLN A 358 6.64 -0.89 19.69
N ILE A 359 7.24 -1.85 18.99
CA ILE A 359 8.58 -1.63 18.40
C ILE A 359 8.56 -0.78 17.14
N ALA A 360 7.40 -0.56 16.52
CA ALA A 360 7.21 0.37 15.42
C ALA A 360 7.24 1.86 15.84
N GLU A 361 7.34 2.16 17.13
CA GLU A 361 7.64 3.52 17.60
C GLU A 361 9.01 4.00 17.12
N ALA A 362 9.97 3.10 16.95
CA ALA A 362 11.23 3.40 16.28
C ALA A 362 11.03 3.41 14.77
N PRO A 363 11.41 4.49 14.05
CA PRO A 363 11.45 4.49 12.59
C PRO A 363 12.33 3.34 12.08
N VAL A 364 11.82 2.58 11.11
CA VAL A 364 12.48 1.37 10.59
C VAL A 364 13.92 1.64 10.13
N HIS A 365 14.21 2.82 9.59
CA HIS A 365 15.55 3.19 9.14
C HIS A 365 16.56 3.32 10.28
N ALA A 366 16.14 3.85 11.43
CA ALA A 366 16.97 3.89 12.63
C ALA A 366 17.30 2.46 13.10
N VAL A 367 16.31 1.56 13.05
CA VAL A 367 16.48 0.15 13.41
C VAL A 367 17.41 -0.55 12.43
N LEU A 368 17.14 -0.48 11.12
CA LEU A 368 17.94 -1.15 10.09
C LEU A 368 19.40 -0.65 10.11
N GLY A 369 19.60 0.66 10.34
CA GLY A 369 20.92 1.24 10.51
C GLY A 369 21.67 0.64 11.70
N ALA A 370 21.03 0.45 12.85
CA ALA A 370 21.62 -0.18 14.03
C ALA A 370 21.94 -1.66 13.80
N LEU A 371 21.01 -2.42 13.20
CA LEU A 371 21.20 -3.86 12.90
C LEU A 371 22.26 -4.11 11.79
N ALA A 372 22.44 -3.17 10.89
CA ALA A 372 23.52 -3.20 9.92
C ALA A 372 24.87 -2.92 10.59
N ALA A 373 24.93 -1.92 11.49
CA ALA A 373 26.15 -1.53 12.19
C ALA A 373 26.70 -2.65 13.11
N ASP A 374 25.82 -3.44 13.73
CA ASP A 374 26.21 -4.55 14.60
C ASP A 374 26.37 -5.90 13.85
N GLY A 375 26.07 -5.93 12.54
CA GLY A 375 26.20 -7.09 11.68
C GLY A 375 25.05 -8.10 11.74
N THR A 376 23.97 -7.79 12.44
CA THR A 376 22.80 -8.68 12.56
C THR A 376 22.16 -8.98 11.19
N LEU A 377 22.03 -7.98 10.31
CA LEU A 377 21.42 -8.15 8.97
C LEU A 377 22.42 -8.50 7.87
N GLY A 378 23.65 -8.03 7.96
CA GLY A 378 24.66 -8.27 6.93
C GLY A 378 24.18 -7.90 5.50
N SER A 379 24.29 -8.83 4.56
CA SER A 379 23.84 -8.65 3.16
C SER A 379 22.30 -8.62 3.00
N GLU A 380 21.55 -9.06 3.99
CA GLU A 380 20.07 -9.09 3.95
C GLU A 380 19.47 -7.68 3.97
N LEU A 381 20.23 -6.66 4.34
CA LEU A 381 19.78 -5.26 4.28
C LEU A 381 19.30 -4.84 2.87
N ALA A 382 19.88 -5.43 1.82
CA ALA A 382 19.52 -5.16 0.42
C ALA A 382 18.35 -6.02 -0.09
N VAL A 383 17.83 -6.93 0.73
CA VAL A 383 16.75 -7.86 0.34
C VAL A 383 15.40 -7.25 0.68
N SER A 384 14.51 -7.16 -0.31
CA SER A 384 13.12 -6.77 -0.06
C SER A 384 12.41 -7.88 0.72
N PRO A 385 11.80 -7.58 1.87
CA PRO A 385 11.07 -8.57 2.66
C PRO A 385 9.76 -8.98 2.00
N ASN A 386 9.29 -10.19 2.30
CA ASN A 386 7.90 -10.55 2.06
C ASN A 386 7.01 -9.85 3.09
N MET A 387 5.94 -9.20 2.65
CA MET A 387 5.10 -8.36 3.50
C MET A 387 3.67 -8.87 3.56
N LEU A 388 3.05 -8.72 4.73
CA LEU A 388 1.62 -8.88 4.94
C LEU A 388 1.05 -7.61 5.57
N SER A 389 0.10 -6.98 4.90
CA SER A 389 -0.64 -5.84 5.43
C SER A 389 -2.12 -6.17 5.58
N TYR A 390 -2.77 -5.64 6.62
CA TYR A 390 -4.21 -5.68 6.78
C TYR A 390 -4.78 -4.27 6.87
N ILE A 391 -5.76 -3.96 6.03
CA ILE A 391 -6.45 -2.67 5.98
C ILE A 391 -7.95 -2.90 6.15
N ASP A 392 -8.56 -2.18 7.09
CA ASP A 392 -10.01 -2.15 7.28
C ASP A 392 -10.57 -0.82 6.76
N PHE A 393 -11.06 -0.82 5.54
CA PHE A 393 -11.60 0.38 4.89
C PHE A 393 -12.84 0.95 5.55
N ARG A 394 -13.51 0.19 6.42
CA ARG A 394 -14.70 0.68 7.15
C ARG A 394 -14.39 1.80 8.15
N TRP A 395 -13.12 2.01 8.46
CA TRP A 395 -12.64 3.06 9.38
C TRP A 395 -12.17 4.32 8.67
N PHE A 396 -12.17 4.33 7.34
CA PHE A 396 -11.75 5.52 6.60
C PHE A 396 -12.88 6.54 6.47
N PRO A 397 -12.57 7.84 6.46
CA PRO A 397 -13.54 8.89 6.14
C PRO A 397 -14.18 8.65 4.78
N GLY A 398 -15.46 8.94 4.68
CA GLY A 398 -16.21 8.76 3.43
C GLY A 398 -16.83 7.39 3.22
N VAL A 399 -16.51 6.41 4.06
CA VAL A 399 -17.06 5.06 3.97
C VAL A 399 -18.60 5.06 3.88
N GLY A 400 -19.11 4.32 2.89
CA GLY A 400 -20.56 4.21 2.64
C GLY A 400 -21.16 5.30 1.76
N ARG A 401 -20.38 6.30 1.32
CA ARG A 401 -20.81 7.23 0.27
C ARG A 401 -20.71 6.58 -1.10
N ASP A 402 -21.51 7.02 -2.06
CA ASP A 402 -21.54 6.44 -3.40
C ASP A 402 -20.18 6.51 -4.10
N ALA A 403 -19.46 7.62 -3.98
CA ALA A 403 -18.11 7.76 -4.55
C ALA A 403 -17.11 6.74 -3.97
N ASP A 404 -17.13 6.47 -2.65
CA ASP A 404 -16.23 5.50 -2.03
C ASP A 404 -16.61 4.06 -2.37
N THR A 405 -17.91 3.75 -2.49
CA THR A 405 -18.38 2.40 -2.83
C THR A 405 -18.03 2.00 -4.25
N ARG A 406 -17.91 3.00 -5.15
CA ARG A 406 -17.53 2.83 -6.55
C ARG A 406 -16.02 3.02 -6.80
N ALA A 407 -15.23 3.29 -5.75
CA ALA A 407 -13.82 3.56 -5.88
C ALA A 407 -13.01 2.29 -6.20
N GLU A 408 -12.13 2.41 -7.20
CA GLU A 408 -11.13 1.42 -7.57
C GLU A 408 -9.74 1.99 -7.33
N HIS A 409 -8.89 1.24 -6.63
CA HIS A 409 -7.50 1.60 -6.38
C HIS A 409 -6.59 0.76 -7.27
N PHE A 410 -5.55 1.35 -7.82
CA PHE A 410 -4.58 0.64 -8.65
C PHE A 410 -3.16 1.11 -8.39
N THR A 411 -2.21 0.25 -8.70
CA THR A 411 -0.78 0.52 -8.57
C THR A 411 -0.07 0.28 -9.90
N GLY A 412 1.06 0.96 -10.09
CA GLY A 412 1.97 0.63 -11.18
C GLY A 412 2.57 -0.78 -10.98
N GLU A 413 2.98 -1.39 -12.07
CA GLU A 413 3.50 -2.75 -12.13
C GLU A 413 5.02 -2.70 -12.32
N GLY A 414 5.78 -3.03 -11.28
CA GLY A 414 7.25 -3.10 -11.30
C GLY A 414 7.74 -4.54 -11.40
N SER A 415 8.79 -4.86 -10.64
CA SER A 415 9.35 -6.21 -10.52
C SER A 415 9.47 -6.62 -9.07
N THR A 416 9.24 -7.90 -8.78
CA THR A 416 9.30 -8.46 -7.43
C THR A 416 10.03 -9.80 -7.37
N SER A 417 10.57 -10.14 -6.20
CA SER A 417 11.10 -11.46 -5.85
C SER A 417 10.28 -12.17 -4.77
N ASN A 418 9.19 -11.55 -4.32
CA ASN A 418 8.32 -12.04 -3.25
C ASN A 418 6.85 -12.09 -3.68
N ALA A 419 6.00 -12.66 -2.83
CA ALA A 419 4.55 -12.68 -2.99
C ALA A 419 3.88 -11.94 -1.82
N SER A 420 4.15 -10.63 -1.72
CA SER A 420 3.59 -9.78 -0.68
C SER A 420 2.07 -9.65 -0.81
N MET A 421 1.37 -9.64 0.34
CA MET A 421 -0.09 -9.69 0.40
C MET A 421 -0.66 -8.48 1.14
N TRP A 422 -1.74 -7.93 0.59
CA TRP A 422 -2.61 -6.95 1.21
C TRP A 422 -3.97 -7.59 1.42
N ILE A 423 -4.32 -7.89 2.67
CA ILE A 423 -5.65 -8.39 3.03
C ILE A 423 -6.48 -7.19 3.44
N ASN A 424 -7.62 -7.02 2.81
CA ASN A 424 -8.46 -5.85 2.93
C ASN A 424 -9.87 -6.24 3.33
N ARG A 425 -10.50 -5.43 4.18
CA ARG A 425 -11.88 -5.58 4.59
C ARG A 425 -12.69 -4.34 4.22
N ASP A 426 -13.82 -4.55 3.56
CA ASP A 426 -14.84 -3.53 3.38
C ASP A 426 -16.15 -3.91 4.10
N GLY A 427 -17.28 -3.28 3.76
CA GLY A 427 -18.58 -3.56 4.35
C GLY A 427 -19.14 -4.93 3.98
N GLU A 428 -18.71 -5.51 2.86
CA GLU A 428 -19.29 -6.72 2.26
C GLU A 428 -18.31 -7.90 2.20
N HIS A 429 -16.99 -7.63 2.16
CA HIS A 429 -16.01 -8.66 1.85
C HIS A 429 -14.72 -8.54 2.69
N LEU A 430 -14.08 -9.68 2.88
CA LEU A 430 -12.64 -9.81 3.13
C LEU A 430 -12.01 -10.32 1.84
N TYR A 431 -11.02 -9.61 1.31
CA TYR A 431 -10.36 -9.98 0.07
C TYR A 431 -8.86 -9.75 0.15
N LEU A 432 -8.13 -10.41 -0.72
CA LEU A 432 -6.68 -10.36 -0.80
C LEU A 432 -6.26 -9.81 -2.16
N VAL A 433 -5.26 -8.95 -2.15
CA VAL A 433 -4.47 -8.56 -3.33
C VAL A 433 -3.02 -8.92 -3.05
N ALA A 434 -2.35 -9.54 -4.02
CA ALA A 434 -0.94 -9.90 -3.92
C ALA A 434 -0.17 -9.42 -5.13
N GLN A 435 1.07 -8.97 -4.90
CA GLN A 435 2.06 -8.74 -5.94
C GLN A 435 3.01 -9.93 -5.98
N THR A 436 3.02 -10.65 -7.09
CA THR A 436 3.77 -11.91 -7.24
C THR A 436 4.63 -11.87 -8.50
N PRO A 437 5.73 -12.65 -8.58
CA PRO A 437 6.46 -12.79 -9.81
C PRO A 437 5.60 -13.38 -10.93
N ASP A 438 5.68 -12.81 -12.13
CA ASP A 438 4.98 -13.32 -13.31
C ASP A 438 5.72 -14.52 -13.92
N THR A 439 5.74 -15.64 -13.21
CA THR A 439 6.27 -16.93 -13.65
C THR A 439 5.23 -18.03 -13.43
N ASP A 440 5.31 -19.12 -14.20
CA ASP A 440 4.40 -20.26 -14.03
C ASP A 440 4.56 -20.94 -12.67
N VAL A 441 5.79 -21.02 -12.17
CA VAL A 441 6.09 -21.59 -10.84
C VAL A 441 5.46 -20.74 -9.74
N ALA A 442 5.66 -19.41 -9.77
CA ALA A 442 5.04 -18.50 -8.82
C ALA A 442 3.51 -18.57 -8.90
N ALA A 443 2.93 -18.60 -10.11
CA ALA A 443 1.49 -18.68 -10.29
C ALA A 443 0.90 -19.94 -9.62
N ALA A 444 1.54 -21.10 -9.80
CA ALA A 444 1.11 -22.36 -9.18
C ALA A 444 1.27 -22.35 -7.65
N ALA A 445 2.44 -21.90 -7.16
CA ALA A 445 2.73 -21.83 -5.74
C ALA A 445 1.80 -20.86 -4.99
N VAL A 446 1.62 -19.65 -5.54
CA VAL A 446 0.73 -18.63 -4.97
C VAL A 446 -0.73 -19.07 -5.00
N LYS A 447 -1.17 -19.68 -6.10
CA LYS A 447 -2.54 -20.23 -6.15
C LYS A 447 -2.75 -21.28 -5.06
N ARG A 448 -1.84 -22.25 -4.92
CA ARG A 448 -1.91 -23.27 -3.87
C ARG A 448 -1.96 -22.62 -2.47
N TYR A 449 -1.12 -21.63 -2.23
CA TYR A 449 -1.06 -20.91 -0.97
C TYR A 449 -2.37 -20.18 -0.66
N HIS A 450 -2.89 -19.41 -1.60
CA HIS A 450 -4.13 -18.67 -1.43
C HIS A 450 -5.36 -19.59 -1.30
N ASP A 451 -5.38 -20.74 -2.00
CA ASP A 451 -6.45 -21.73 -1.85
C ASP A 451 -6.46 -22.28 -0.42
N HIS A 452 -5.28 -22.59 0.13
CA HIS A 452 -5.17 -23.11 1.47
C HIS A 452 -5.52 -22.06 2.53
N LEU A 453 -5.03 -20.83 2.38
CA LEU A 453 -5.38 -19.71 3.27
C LEU A 453 -6.91 -19.47 3.29
N ALA A 454 -7.56 -19.48 2.14
CA ALA A 454 -9.02 -19.33 2.07
C ALA A 454 -9.72 -20.48 2.79
N HIS A 455 -9.26 -21.73 2.60
CA HIS A 455 -9.79 -22.90 3.32
C HIS A 455 -9.66 -22.78 4.85
N VAL A 456 -8.52 -22.33 5.35
CA VAL A 456 -8.31 -22.08 6.79
C VAL A 456 -9.29 -21.02 7.30
N LEU A 457 -9.41 -19.88 6.61
CA LEU A 457 -10.31 -18.79 6.98
C LEU A 457 -11.79 -19.22 6.95
N GLU A 458 -12.22 -19.92 5.90
CA GLU A 458 -13.59 -20.43 5.74
C GLU A 458 -13.93 -21.46 6.83
N THR A 459 -13.00 -22.33 7.17
CA THR A 459 -13.19 -23.32 8.24
C THR A 459 -13.32 -22.67 9.60
N ILE A 460 -12.46 -21.69 9.92
CA ILE A 460 -12.57 -20.92 11.17
C ILE A 460 -13.91 -20.18 11.24
N ALA A 461 -14.31 -19.54 10.13
CA ALA A 461 -15.58 -18.82 10.07
C ALA A 461 -16.80 -19.76 10.28
N ARG A 462 -16.77 -20.96 9.73
CA ARG A 462 -17.85 -21.94 9.83
C ARG A 462 -17.92 -22.64 11.20
N ASP A 463 -16.76 -23.09 11.71
CA ASP A 463 -16.67 -24.01 12.86
C ASP A 463 -16.25 -23.28 14.15
N GLY A 464 -15.86 -22.02 14.06
CA GLY A 464 -15.38 -21.21 15.19
C GLY A 464 -13.93 -21.45 15.59
N ASP A 465 -13.27 -22.46 14.98
CA ASP A 465 -11.88 -22.83 15.23
C ASP A 465 -11.34 -23.67 14.06
N TYR A 466 -10.04 -24.00 14.09
CA TYR A 466 -9.37 -24.83 13.09
C TYR A 466 -8.35 -25.73 13.78
N SER A 467 -8.31 -27.03 13.40
CA SER A 467 -7.30 -27.97 13.91
C SER A 467 -6.13 -28.04 12.92
N LEU A 468 -4.92 -27.74 13.39
CA LEU A 468 -3.72 -27.73 12.57
C LEU A 468 -3.36 -29.15 12.11
N THR A 469 -2.92 -29.25 10.86
CA THR A 469 -2.41 -30.48 10.26
C THR A 469 -0.90 -30.34 10.09
N PRO A 470 -0.05 -31.20 10.66
CA PRO A 470 1.40 -31.13 10.48
C PRO A 470 1.80 -31.18 9.01
N GLY A 471 2.79 -30.35 8.60
CA GLY A 471 3.20 -30.16 7.22
C GLY A 471 3.65 -31.44 6.48
N ASP A 472 4.19 -32.41 7.18
CA ASP A 472 4.63 -33.69 6.60
C ASP A 472 3.48 -34.49 5.97
N LEU A 473 2.26 -34.39 6.47
CA LEU A 473 1.08 -35.06 5.91
C LEU A 473 0.60 -34.46 4.59
N VAL A 474 0.87 -33.19 4.35
CA VAL A 474 0.53 -32.51 3.08
C VAL A 474 1.51 -32.87 1.98
N GLN A 475 2.79 -33.10 2.32
CA GLN A 475 3.82 -33.57 1.38
C GLN A 475 3.60 -35.03 0.94
N GLU A 476 3.18 -35.92 1.86
CA GLU A 476 2.83 -37.32 1.53
C GLU A 476 1.59 -37.42 0.63
N ALA A 477 0.56 -36.61 0.88
CA ALA A 477 -0.63 -36.56 0.04
C ALA A 477 -0.35 -36.00 -1.38
N ALA A 478 0.56 -35.05 -1.53
CA ALA A 478 1.01 -34.54 -2.83
C ALA A 478 1.92 -35.55 -3.58
N GLY A 479 2.72 -36.35 -2.85
CA GLY A 479 3.57 -37.38 -3.40
C GLY A 479 2.81 -38.66 -3.84
N ALA A 480 1.71 -39.02 -3.17
CA ALA A 480 0.90 -40.16 -3.47
C ALA A 480 0.04 -40.00 -4.77
N GLY A 481 -0.23 -38.78 -5.20
CA GLY A 481 -0.94 -38.48 -6.44
C GLY A 481 -0.14 -38.64 -7.74
N HIS A 482 1.16 -38.99 -7.66
CA HIS A 482 2.06 -39.05 -8.83
C HIS A 482 2.47 -40.51 -9.22
N LEU A 483 1.85 -41.52 -8.60
CA LEU A 483 2.21 -42.91 -8.86
C LEU A 483 1.13 -43.76 -9.55
N ASP A 484 0.07 -43.15 -10.06
CA ASP A 484 -0.89 -43.86 -10.93
C ASP A 484 -1.20 -43.03 -12.18
N HIS A 485 -0.33 -43.15 -13.21
CA HIS A 485 -0.74 -43.21 -14.62
C HIS A 485 0.48 -43.58 -15.49
#